data_195ff4a5eb90ae804afd7b3cf80449ff
#
_entry.id   195ff4a5eb90ae804afd7b3cf80449ff
#
_cell.length_a   1.000
_cell.length_b   1.000
_cell.length_c   1.000
_cell.angle_alpha   90.00
_cell.angle_beta   90.00
_cell.angle_gamma   90.00
#
_symmetry.space_group_name_H-M   'P 1'
#
loop_
_entity.id
_entity.type
_entity.pdbx_description
1 polymer ?
#
loop_
_entity_poly.entity_id
_entity_poly.type
_entity_poly.pdbx_seq_one_letter_code
_entity_poly.pdbx_strand_id
1 'polypeptide(L)'
;MTKTPLGTLAIASAANDDVTAWCLLAVVIAISKAGSFASALYSVGLAVAYIAVMFLVVRPFLKKVGEVYANKEAINKTFVAFILLILIISSCLTEIIGIHALFGAFMAGVVMPSNLGFRKVMMEKVEDISLVFFLPLFFAFTGLRTEIGLINSPELWMVCLLLVTVAIVGKLGGCAIAARLVGESWKDSLTVGTLMNTRGLMELVALNIGYEMGVLPPSIFVILVIMALVTTFMTTPLLHLVERFFVHREEKLSLKRKLIFCFGRPESGRSLLSIYDLLFGKQLKKE
;
A
#
# COMPACT_ATOMS: atom_id res chain seq x y z
N MET A 1 8.34 -11.71 -3.04
CA MET A 1 8.45 -10.68 -1.99
C MET A 1 7.31 -10.73 -0.94
N THR A 2 6.06 -10.97 -1.30
CA THR A 2 4.91 -11.00 -0.36
C THR A 2 4.99 -12.03 0.78
N LYS A 3 5.81 -13.07 0.64
CA LYS A 3 6.04 -14.12 1.66
C LYS A 3 7.27 -13.86 2.55
N THR A 4 7.99 -12.76 2.35
CA THR A 4 9.13 -12.38 3.19
C THR A 4 8.69 -11.51 4.36
N PRO A 5 9.38 -11.50 5.51
CA PRO A 5 9.06 -10.61 6.63
C PRO A 5 8.97 -9.14 6.20
N LEU A 6 9.92 -8.71 5.37
CA LEU A 6 9.94 -7.36 4.79
C LEU A 6 8.71 -7.06 3.93
N GLY A 7 8.30 -8.00 3.06
CA GLY A 7 7.10 -7.84 2.24
C GLY A 7 5.83 -7.76 3.09
N THR A 8 5.75 -8.56 4.16
CA THR A 8 4.63 -8.51 5.10
C THR A 8 4.59 -7.17 5.83
N LEU A 9 5.74 -6.64 6.27
CA LEU A 9 5.85 -5.34 6.91
C LEU A 9 5.39 -4.23 5.95
N ALA A 10 5.88 -4.22 4.71
CA ALA A 10 5.51 -3.21 3.72
C ALA A 10 4.00 -3.23 3.40
N ILE A 11 3.41 -4.43 3.22
CA ILE A 11 1.96 -4.57 2.95
C ILE A 11 1.14 -4.12 4.16
N ALA A 12 1.53 -4.50 5.38
CA ALA A 12 0.83 -4.07 6.59
C ALA A 12 0.90 -2.56 6.80
N SER A 13 2.06 -1.96 6.54
CA SER A 13 2.24 -0.50 6.61
C SER A 13 1.41 0.22 5.56
N ALA A 14 1.39 -0.27 4.31
CA ALA A 14 0.58 0.30 3.24
C ALA A 14 -0.92 0.21 3.55
N ALA A 15 -1.40 -0.93 4.06
CA ALA A 15 -2.80 -1.10 4.44
C ALA A 15 -3.22 -0.13 5.57
N ASN A 16 -2.34 0.10 6.54
CA ASN A 16 -2.60 1.07 7.62
C ASN A 16 -2.57 2.52 7.11
N ASP A 17 -1.66 2.84 6.18
CA ASP A 17 -1.58 4.14 5.51
C ASP A 17 -2.89 4.44 4.75
N ASP A 18 -3.39 3.47 3.99
CA ASP A 18 -4.66 3.58 3.26
C ASP A 18 -5.86 3.85 4.19
N VAL A 19 -6.00 3.09 5.29
CA VAL A 19 -7.07 3.31 6.26
C VAL A 19 -6.99 4.71 6.86
N THR A 20 -5.79 5.15 7.24
CA THR A 20 -5.55 6.47 7.82
C THR A 20 -5.88 7.57 6.80
N ALA A 21 -5.44 7.41 5.54
CA ALA A 21 -5.70 8.34 4.46
C ALA A 21 -7.21 8.49 4.18
N TRP A 22 -7.97 7.38 4.16
CA TRP A 22 -9.42 7.42 4.02
C TRP A 22 -10.11 8.14 5.17
N CYS A 23 -9.68 7.90 6.41
CA CYS A 23 -10.23 8.60 7.56
C CYS A 23 -9.95 10.11 7.51
N LEU A 24 -8.72 10.50 7.15
CA LEU A 24 -8.36 11.91 7.00
C LEU A 24 -9.13 12.58 5.86
N LEU A 25 -9.25 11.89 4.72
CA LEU A 25 -10.01 12.39 3.58
C LEU A 25 -11.48 12.63 3.96
N ALA A 26 -12.10 11.69 4.68
CA ALA A 26 -13.47 11.84 5.16
C ALA A 26 -13.63 13.10 6.04
N VAL A 27 -12.68 13.36 6.94
CA VAL A 27 -12.67 14.56 7.79
C VAL A 27 -12.50 15.83 6.96
N VAL A 28 -11.58 15.85 5.99
CA VAL A 28 -11.37 17.00 5.10
C VAL A 28 -12.62 17.31 4.29
N ILE A 29 -13.27 16.28 3.73
CA ILE A 29 -14.53 16.44 2.98
C ILE A 29 -15.62 17.02 3.88
N ALA A 30 -15.77 16.47 5.09
CA ALA A 30 -16.75 16.96 6.05
C ALA A 30 -16.56 18.44 6.39
N ILE A 31 -15.30 18.87 6.59
CA ILE A 31 -14.96 20.28 6.87
C ILE A 31 -15.19 21.16 5.64
N SER A 32 -14.80 20.71 4.45
CA SER A 32 -14.92 21.48 3.21
C SER A 32 -16.37 21.70 2.78
N LYS A 33 -17.25 20.73 3.01
CA LYS A 33 -18.69 20.85 2.72
C LYS A 33 -19.46 21.61 3.81
N ALA A 34 -18.88 21.76 5.00
CA ALA A 34 -19.56 22.40 6.12
C ALA A 34 -19.50 23.93 5.99
N GLY A 35 -20.63 24.56 5.88
CA GLY A 35 -20.75 26.06 5.88
C GLY A 35 -20.47 26.69 7.25
N SER A 36 -20.37 25.89 8.33
CA SER A 36 -20.08 26.35 9.69
C SER A 36 -19.32 25.29 10.48
N PHE A 37 -18.61 25.73 11.52
CA PHE A 37 -17.88 24.83 12.43
C PHE A 37 -18.80 23.79 13.10
N ALA A 38 -20.00 24.17 13.48
CA ALA A 38 -20.99 23.26 14.08
C ALA A 38 -21.43 22.15 13.10
N SER A 39 -21.64 22.51 11.82
CA SER A 39 -21.96 21.55 10.76
C SER A 39 -20.79 20.57 10.50
N ALA A 40 -19.55 21.06 10.51
CA ALA A 40 -18.36 20.20 10.39
C ALA A 40 -18.29 19.19 11.53
N LEU A 41 -18.48 19.64 12.78
CA LEU A 41 -18.45 18.78 13.96
C LEU A 41 -19.55 17.71 13.91
N TYR A 42 -20.75 18.08 13.45
CA TYR A 42 -21.86 17.14 13.25
C TYR A 42 -21.52 16.07 12.20
N SER A 43 -20.98 16.43 11.05
CA SER A 43 -20.59 15.48 10.00
C SER A 43 -19.45 14.55 10.44
N VAL A 44 -18.46 15.08 11.15
CA VAL A 44 -17.37 14.26 11.73
C VAL A 44 -17.94 13.32 12.81
N GLY A 45 -18.86 13.77 13.66
CA GLY A 45 -19.55 12.95 14.64
C GLY A 45 -20.33 11.79 13.99
N LEU A 46 -21.05 12.07 12.91
CA LEU A 46 -21.75 11.04 12.14
C LEU A 46 -20.78 10.06 11.47
N ALA A 47 -19.62 10.54 10.98
CA ALA A 47 -18.59 9.69 10.42
C ALA A 47 -18.04 8.69 11.47
N VAL A 48 -17.73 9.18 12.65
CA VAL A 48 -17.27 8.35 13.77
C VAL A 48 -18.34 7.33 14.19
N ALA A 49 -19.60 7.77 14.29
CA ALA A 49 -20.73 6.89 14.60
C ALA A 49 -20.90 5.80 13.51
N TYR A 50 -20.81 6.17 12.24
CA TYR A 50 -20.84 5.24 11.13
C TYR A 50 -19.72 4.19 11.22
N ILE A 51 -18.47 4.62 11.46
CA ILE A 51 -17.33 3.71 11.64
C ILE A 51 -17.58 2.75 12.81
N ALA A 52 -18.07 3.27 13.95
CA ALA A 52 -18.42 2.45 15.11
C ALA A 52 -19.48 1.39 14.76
N VAL A 53 -20.54 1.76 14.06
CA VAL A 53 -21.59 0.82 13.60
C VAL A 53 -20.99 -0.25 12.67
N MET A 54 -20.13 0.14 11.73
CA MET A 54 -19.48 -0.81 10.82
C MET A 54 -18.62 -1.84 11.56
N PHE A 55 -17.86 -1.44 12.57
CA PHE A 55 -17.01 -2.36 13.34
C PHE A 55 -17.75 -3.15 14.41
N LEU A 56 -18.72 -2.53 15.09
CA LEU A 56 -19.41 -3.16 16.24
C LEU A 56 -20.63 -3.98 15.83
N VAL A 57 -21.30 -3.63 14.73
CA VAL A 57 -22.53 -4.28 14.28
C VAL A 57 -22.32 -5.06 13.00
N VAL A 58 -21.86 -4.38 11.93
CA VAL A 58 -21.78 -4.98 10.59
C VAL A 58 -20.70 -6.05 10.53
N ARG A 59 -19.51 -5.79 11.06
CA ARG A 59 -18.40 -6.75 11.07
C ARG A 59 -18.72 -8.07 11.78
N PRO A 60 -19.24 -8.09 13.03
CA PRO A 60 -19.59 -9.35 13.69
C PRO A 60 -20.75 -10.07 13.00
N PHE A 61 -21.70 -9.32 12.43
CA PHE A 61 -22.78 -9.91 11.63
C PHE A 61 -22.22 -10.61 10.39
N LEU A 62 -21.38 -9.94 9.60
CA LEU A 62 -20.75 -10.50 8.42
C LEU A 62 -19.85 -11.70 8.75
N LYS A 63 -19.16 -11.68 9.89
CA LYS A 63 -18.36 -12.81 10.35
C LYS A 63 -19.23 -14.05 10.58
N LYS A 64 -20.36 -13.92 11.26
CA LYS A 64 -21.33 -15.03 11.47
C LYS A 64 -21.88 -15.55 10.15
N VAL A 65 -22.26 -14.66 9.24
CA VAL A 65 -22.74 -15.03 7.90
C VAL A 65 -21.64 -15.75 7.13
N GLY A 66 -20.40 -15.26 7.16
CA GLY A 66 -19.24 -15.88 6.52
C GLY A 66 -18.93 -17.29 7.04
N GLU A 67 -19.08 -17.53 8.33
CA GLU A 67 -18.90 -18.85 8.95
C GLU A 67 -19.95 -19.87 8.49
N VAL A 68 -21.21 -19.45 8.35
CA VAL A 68 -22.32 -20.30 7.86
C VAL A 68 -22.10 -20.72 6.41
N TYR A 69 -21.53 -19.82 5.59
CA TYR A 69 -21.29 -20.09 4.16
C TYR A 69 -19.91 -20.69 3.88
N ALA A 70 -18.96 -20.65 4.81
CA ALA A 70 -17.63 -21.25 4.65
C ALA A 70 -17.65 -22.77 4.46
N ASN A 71 -18.69 -23.45 4.95
CA ASN A 71 -18.87 -24.90 4.85
C ASN A 71 -19.58 -25.37 3.58
N LYS A 72 -19.94 -24.47 2.66
CA LYS A 72 -20.58 -24.82 1.38
C LYS A 72 -19.54 -24.70 0.27
N GLU A 73 -19.27 -25.79 -0.45
CA GLU A 73 -18.32 -25.87 -1.56
C GLU A 73 -18.61 -24.93 -2.74
N ALA A 74 -19.82 -24.37 -2.80
CA ALA A 74 -20.21 -23.39 -3.81
C ALA A 74 -20.79 -22.14 -3.16
N ILE A 75 -20.03 -21.04 -3.16
CA ILE A 75 -20.60 -19.72 -2.82
C ILE A 75 -21.61 -19.33 -3.87
N ASN A 76 -22.87 -19.27 -3.44
CA ASN A 76 -24.02 -19.00 -4.31
C ASN A 76 -23.96 -17.55 -4.82
N LYS A 77 -24.40 -17.32 -6.09
CA LYS A 77 -24.55 -15.98 -6.69
C LYS A 77 -25.31 -15.00 -5.78
N THR A 78 -26.31 -15.51 -5.05
CA THR A 78 -27.09 -14.76 -4.06
C THR A 78 -26.22 -14.14 -2.96
N PHE A 79 -25.16 -14.85 -2.51
CA PHE A 79 -24.27 -14.36 -1.47
C PHE A 79 -23.38 -13.23 -1.98
N VAL A 80 -22.87 -13.33 -3.22
CA VAL A 80 -22.13 -12.25 -3.87
C VAL A 80 -23.01 -11.01 -4.01
N ALA A 81 -24.27 -11.21 -4.47
CA ALA A 81 -25.23 -10.12 -4.59
C ALA A 81 -25.53 -9.45 -3.25
N PHE A 82 -25.64 -10.22 -2.15
CA PHE A 82 -25.84 -9.70 -0.80
C PHE A 82 -24.67 -8.81 -0.35
N ILE A 83 -23.44 -9.21 -0.64
CA ILE A 83 -22.25 -8.41 -0.32
C ILE A 83 -22.20 -7.12 -1.13
N LEU A 84 -22.47 -7.20 -2.43
CA LEU A 84 -22.56 -6.01 -3.28
C LEU A 84 -23.66 -5.06 -2.80
N LEU A 85 -24.78 -5.60 -2.31
CA LEU A 85 -25.83 -4.80 -1.71
C LEU A 85 -25.36 -4.06 -0.45
N ILE A 86 -24.61 -4.73 0.45
CA ILE A 86 -24.02 -4.08 1.63
C ILE A 86 -23.07 -2.96 1.22
N LEU A 87 -22.24 -3.19 0.20
CA LEU A 87 -21.34 -2.18 -0.35
C LEU A 87 -22.12 -0.96 -0.85
N ILE A 88 -23.18 -1.17 -1.62
CA ILE A 88 -24.03 -0.09 -2.15
C ILE A 88 -24.72 0.66 -1.01
N ILE A 89 -25.33 -0.04 -0.05
CA ILE A 89 -25.97 0.58 1.12
C ILE A 89 -24.97 1.41 1.91
N SER A 90 -23.78 0.86 2.16
CA SER A 90 -22.69 1.55 2.85
C SER A 90 -22.27 2.83 2.13
N SER A 91 -22.12 2.76 0.80
CA SER A 91 -21.81 3.92 -0.05
C SER A 91 -22.90 4.99 -0.02
N CYS A 92 -24.17 4.59 -0.12
CA CYS A 92 -25.30 5.51 -0.04
C CYS A 92 -25.37 6.19 1.34
N LEU A 93 -25.15 5.44 2.42
CA LEU A 93 -25.18 6.02 3.78
C LEU A 93 -24.09 7.09 3.96
N THR A 94 -22.87 6.84 3.49
CA THR A 94 -21.78 7.82 3.60
C THR A 94 -22.01 9.04 2.71
N GLU A 95 -22.63 8.89 1.55
CA GLU A 95 -23.02 10.02 0.71
C GLU A 95 -24.09 10.89 1.39
N ILE A 96 -25.10 10.27 2.03
CA ILE A 96 -26.13 10.99 2.80
C ILE A 96 -25.53 11.73 4.00
N ILE A 97 -24.53 11.13 4.66
CA ILE A 97 -23.79 11.78 5.77
C ILE A 97 -22.97 12.97 5.26
N GLY A 98 -22.68 13.03 3.95
CA GLY A 98 -21.89 14.10 3.31
C GLY A 98 -20.40 13.83 3.22
N ILE A 99 -19.95 12.57 3.50
CA ILE A 99 -18.54 12.21 3.47
C ILE A 99 -18.09 11.88 2.04
N HIS A 100 -18.57 10.96 1.40
CA HIS A 100 -18.41 10.52 0.00
C HIS A 100 -18.66 9.00 -0.12
N ALA A 101 -19.34 8.59 -1.17
CA ALA A 101 -19.70 7.18 -1.41
C ALA A 101 -18.51 6.21 -1.41
N LEU A 102 -17.35 6.65 -1.93
CA LEU A 102 -16.13 5.83 -1.98
C LEU A 102 -15.62 5.43 -0.59
N PHE A 103 -15.76 6.30 0.42
CA PHE A 103 -15.42 5.96 1.80
C PHE A 103 -16.29 4.82 2.32
N GLY A 104 -17.59 4.84 2.00
CA GLY A 104 -18.52 3.78 2.37
C GLY A 104 -18.19 2.44 1.71
N ALA A 105 -17.86 2.45 0.42
CA ALA A 105 -17.40 1.27 -0.29
C ALA A 105 -16.12 0.69 0.31
N PHE A 106 -15.15 1.53 0.61
CA PHE A 106 -13.90 1.13 1.25
C PHE A 106 -14.15 0.51 2.64
N MET A 107 -14.93 1.16 3.49
CA MET A 107 -15.27 0.64 4.82
C MET A 107 -16.04 -0.68 4.76
N ALA A 108 -16.92 -0.87 3.78
CA ALA A 108 -17.58 -2.15 3.54
C ALA A 108 -16.54 -3.25 3.25
N GLY A 109 -15.52 -2.95 2.45
CA GLY A 109 -14.39 -3.87 2.20
C GLY A 109 -13.57 -4.20 3.46
N VAL A 110 -13.26 -3.20 4.29
CA VAL A 110 -12.46 -3.35 5.52
C VAL A 110 -13.13 -4.26 6.55
N VAL A 111 -14.46 -4.22 6.67
CA VAL A 111 -15.22 -5.03 7.63
C VAL A 111 -15.54 -6.44 7.13
N MET A 112 -15.17 -6.79 5.89
CA MET A 112 -15.39 -8.12 5.33
C MET A 112 -14.67 -9.22 6.12
N PRO A 113 -15.28 -10.41 6.25
CA PRO A 113 -14.67 -11.52 6.96
C PRO A 113 -13.42 -12.03 6.23
N SER A 114 -12.36 -12.29 7.00
CA SER A 114 -11.07 -12.80 6.51
C SER A 114 -11.06 -14.32 6.25
N ASN A 115 -12.21 -14.97 6.18
CA ASN A 115 -12.35 -16.41 5.96
C ASN A 115 -11.76 -16.79 4.60
N LEU A 116 -10.86 -17.79 4.56
CA LEU A 116 -10.11 -18.17 3.36
C LEU A 116 -11.01 -18.55 2.17
N GLY A 117 -12.11 -19.26 2.42
CA GLY A 117 -13.08 -19.62 1.38
C GLY A 117 -13.81 -18.40 0.80
N PHE A 118 -14.27 -17.51 1.67
CA PHE A 118 -14.93 -16.26 1.29
C PHE A 118 -13.99 -15.35 0.47
N ARG A 119 -12.77 -15.11 1.01
CA ARG A 119 -11.77 -14.30 0.35
C ARG A 119 -11.45 -14.80 -1.06
N LYS A 120 -11.26 -16.11 -1.21
CA LYS A 120 -10.95 -16.72 -2.51
C LYS A 120 -12.04 -16.43 -3.54
N VAL A 121 -13.31 -16.61 -3.19
CA VAL A 121 -14.42 -16.39 -4.11
C VAL A 121 -14.62 -14.92 -4.44
N MET A 122 -14.47 -14.02 -3.47
CA MET A 122 -14.55 -12.58 -3.74
C MET A 122 -13.41 -12.13 -4.65
N MET A 123 -12.19 -12.63 -4.44
CA MET A 123 -11.07 -12.38 -5.35
C MET A 123 -11.39 -12.90 -6.76
N GLU A 124 -11.84 -14.12 -6.92
CA GLU A 124 -12.18 -14.70 -8.22
C GLU A 124 -13.32 -13.97 -8.95
N LYS A 125 -14.28 -13.38 -8.22
CA LYS A 125 -15.47 -12.76 -8.85
C LYS A 125 -15.36 -11.25 -9.04
N VAL A 126 -14.64 -10.55 -8.18
CA VAL A 126 -14.61 -9.09 -8.16
C VAL A 126 -13.24 -8.55 -8.60
N GLU A 127 -12.15 -9.24 -8.28
CA GLU A 127 -10.79 -8.77 -8.57
C GLU A 127 -10.55 -8.66 -10.06
N ASP A 128 -10.89 -9.70 -10.85
CA ASP A 128 -10.64 -9.72 -12.29
C ASP A 128 -11.35 -8.56 -12.99
N ILE A 129 -12.64 -8.35 -12.70
CA ILE A 129 -13.40 -7.26 -13.33
C ILE A 129 -12.89 -5.89 -12.88
N SER A 130 -12.46 -5.80 -11.61
CA SER A 130 -11.91 -4.55 -11.07
C SER A 130 -10.57 -4.20 -11.69
N LEU A 131 -9.67 -5.17 -11.84
CA LEU A 131 -8.33 -4.95 -12.39
C LEU A 131 -8.33 -4.79 -13.91
N VAL A 132 -9.17 -5.56 -14.62
CA VAL A 132 -9.15 -5.57 -16.09
C VAL A 132 -10.01 -4.45 -16.68
N PHE A 133 -11.08 -4.05 -16.03
CA PHE A 133 -12.03 -3.08 -16.56
C PHE A 133 -12.06 -1.77 -15.76
N PHE A 134 -12.39 -1.81 -14.46
CA PHE A 134 -12.60 -0.58 -13.70
C PHE A 134 -11.32 0.21 -13.45
N LEU A 135 -10.21 -0.47 -13.17
CA LEU A 135 -8.94 0.21 -12.88
C LEU A 135 -8.37 0.94 -14.10
N PRO A 136 -8.27 0.34 -15.30
CA PRO A 136 -7.88 1.06 -16.50
C PRO A 136 -8.82 2.22 -16.86
N LEU A 137 -10.13 2.03 -16.68
CA LEU A 137 -11.12 3.08 -16.91
C LEU A 137 -10.90 4.29 -15.98
N PHE A 138 -10.63 4.03 -14.70
CA PHE A 138 -10.32 5.08 -13.72
C PHE A 138 -9.03 5.85 -14.10
N PHE A 139 -7.98 5.13 -14.50
CA PHE A 139 -6.74 5.80 -14.93
C PHE A 139 -6.93 6.59 -16.22
N ALA A 140 -7.69 6.06 -17.19
CA ALA A 140 -8.02 6.79 -18.42
C ALA A 140 -8.81 8.07 -18.11
N PHE A 141 -9.81 7.99 -17.22
CA PHE A 141 -10.59 9.13 -16.78
C PHE A 141 -9.73 10.19 -16.07
N THR A 142 -8.86 9.78 -15.15
CA THR A 142 -7.93 10.69 -14.48
C THR A 142 -6.95 11.31 -15.47
N GLY A 143 -6.44 10.51 -16.42
CA GLY A 143 -5.54 11.00 -17.48
C GLY A 143 -6.20 12.04 -18.39
N LEU A 144 -7.46 11.83 -18.78
CA LEU A 144 -8.22 12.79 -19.60
C LEU A 144 -8.45 14.13 -18.87
N ARG A 145 -8.57 14.11 -17.55
CA ARG A 145 -8.66 15.32 -16.72
C ARG A 145 -7.31 16.02 -16.52
N THR A 146 -6.19 15.36 -16.81
CA THR A 146 -4.85 15.89 -16.57
C THR A 146 -4.37 16.68 -17.78
N GLU A 147 -4.70 17.96 -17.82
CA GLU A 147 -4.26 18.89 -18.88
C GLU A 147 -2.86 19.43 -18.58
N ILE A 148 -1.82 18.76 -19.07
CA ILE A 148 -0.40 19.15 -18.84
C ILE A 148 -0.13 20.58 -19.34
N GLY A 149 -0.86 21.04 -20.36
CA GLY A 149 -0.77 22.40 -20.89
C GLY A 149 -1.09 23.53 -19.89
N LEU A 150 -1.74 23.21 -18.75
CA LEU A 150 -1.97 24.16 -17.67
C LEU A 150 -0.67 24.56 -16.92
N ILE A 151 0.42 23.78 -17.08
CA ILE A 151 1.74 24.12 -16.53
C ILE A 151 2.51 24.91 -17.61
N ASN A 152 2.10 26.12 -17.86
CA ASN A 152 2.62 26.97 -18.95
C ASN A 152 3.70 27.97 -18.50
N SER A 153 3.99 28.06 -17.20
CA SER A 153 4.99 28.99 -16.66
C SER A 153 6.14 28.25 -15.99
N PRO A 154 7.40 28.81 -16.06
CA PRO A 154 8.55 28.25 -15.37
C PRO A 154 8.35 28.13 -13.85
N GLU A 155 7.57 29.01 -13.26
CA GLU A 155 7.25 29.02 -11.83
C GLU A 155 6.45 27.77 -11.43
N LEU A 156 5.46 27.35 -12.24
CA LEU A 156 4.68 26.14 -11.98
C LEU A 156 5.55 24.88 -12.12
N TRP A 157 6.49 24.85 -13.04
CA TRP A 157 7.45 23.75 -13.14
C TRP A 157 8.40 23.70 -11.94
N MET A 158 8.80 24.85 -11.40
CA MET A 158 9.60 24.91 -10.18
C MET A 158 8.80 24.39 -8.97
N VAL A 159 7.53 24.76 -8.85
CA VAL A 159 6.61 24.23 -7.82
C VAL A 159 6.45 22.72 -7.98
N CYS A 160 6.28 22.23 -9.20
CA CYS A 160 6.19 20.81 -9.48
C CYS A 160 7.46 20.05 -9.00
N LEU A 161 8.64 20.52 -9.37
CA LEU A 161 9.91 19.95 -8.95
C LEU A 161 10.08 19.95 -7.43
N LEU A 162 9.71 21.05 -6.79
CA LEU A 162 9.76 21.19 -5.33
C LEU A 162 8.82 20.19 -4.66
N LEU A 163 7.56 20.08 -5.10
CA LEU A 163 6.60 19.14 -4.55
C LEU A 163 7.04 17.68 -4.74
N VAL A 164 7.55 17.33 -5.93
CA VAL A 164 8.11 15.99 -6.18
C VAL A 164 9.26 15.70 -5.22
N THR A 165 10.20 16.65 -5.06
CA THR A 165 11.36 16.46 -4.17
C THR A 165 10.93 16.30 -2.72
N VAL A 166 10.05 17.16 -2.22
CA VAL A 166 9.52 17.10 -0.84
C VAL A 166 8.75 15.79 -0.61
N ALA A 167 7.96 15.36 -1.59
CA ALA A 167 7.23 14.11 -1.51
C ALA A 167 8.16 12.89 -1.39
N ILE A 168 9.21 12.85 -2.22
CA ILE A 168 10.20 11.75 -2.19
C ILE A 168 10.98 11.76 -0.88
N VAL A 169 11.55 12.89 -0.49
CA VAL A 169 12.36 13.01 0.72
C VAL A 169 11.50 12.71 1.96
N GLY A 170 10.29 13.23 2.02
CA GLY A 170 9.38 13.03 3.14
C GLY A 170 8.94 11.57 3.27
N LYS A 171 8.45 10.95 2.20
CA LYS A 171 7.88 9.59 2.28
C LYS A 171 8.97 8.52 2.30
N LEU A 172 9.93 8.57 1.37
CA LEU A 172 11.05 7.63 1.33
C LEU A 172 11.94 7.77 2.57
N GLY A 173 12.34 9.01 2.90
CA GLY A 173 13.20 9.28 4.06
C GLY A 173 12.49 8.97 5.38
N GLY A 174 11.26 9.42 5.56
CA GLY A 174 10.45 9.18 6.75
C GLY A 174 10.23 7.69 7.01
N CYS A 175 9.83 6.93 5.99
CA CYS A 175 9.60 5.48 6.12
C CYS A 175 10.92 4.71 6.35
N ALA A 176 12.02 5.12 5.70
CA ALA A 176 13.32 4.49 5.90
C ALA A 176 13.85 4.74 7.34
N ILE A 177 13.70 5.96 7.86
CA ILE A 177 14.07 6.29 9.24
C ILE A 177 13.19 5.52 10.23
N ALA A 178 11.86 5.48 10.01
CA ALA A 178 10.94 4.75 10.87
C ALA A 178 11.28 3.24 10.92
N ALA A 179 11.53 2.61 9.77
CA ALA A 179 11.95 1.21 9.69
C ALA A 179 13.27 0.98 10.42
N ARG A 180 14.21 1.92 10.32
CA ARG A 180 15.49 1.86 11.04
C ARG A 180 15.33 1.94 12.55
N LEU A 181 14.43 2.79 13.03
CA LEU A 181 14.13 2.93 14.46
C LEU A 181 13.48 1.67 15.05
N VAL A 182 12.75 0.92 14.27
CA VAL A 182 12.17 -0.38 14.67
C VAL A 182 13.22 -1.50 14.69
N GLY A 183 14.44 -1.25 14.17
CA GLY A 183 15.56 -2.20 14.25
C GLY A 183 15.89 -2.91 12.94
N GLU A 184 15.23 -2.57 11.83
CA GLU A 184 15.50 -3.14 10.51
C GLU A 184 16.90 -2.74 10.00
N SER A 185 17.48 -3.56 9.13
CA SER A 185 18.78 -3.26 8.49
C SER A 185 18.67 -2.02 7.60
N TRP A 186 19.78 -1.31 7.31
CA TRP A 186 19.78 -0.18 6.39
C TRP A 186 19.29 -0.55 4.99
N LYS A 187 19.61 -1.77 4.51
CA LYS A 187 19.11 -2.32 3.25
C LYS A 187 17.60 -2.43 3.28
N ASP A 188 17.06 -3.09 4.30
CA ASP A 188 15.63 -3.32 4.45
C ASP A 188 14.87 -2.02 4.68
N SER A 189 15.43 -1.10 5.49
CA SER A 189 14.86 0.23 5.74
C SER A 189 14.73 1.06 4.46
N LEU A 190 15.77 1.10 3.62
CA LEU A 190 15.72 1.81 2.34
C LEU A 190 14.79 1.09 1.34
N THR A 191 14.73 -0.23 1.37
CA THR A 191 13.79 -1.01 0.54
C THR A 191 12.35 -0.71 0.93
N VAL A 192 12.02 -0.69 2.23
CA VAL A 192 10.69 -0.29 2.72
C VAL A 192 10.39 1.16 2.35
N GLY A 193 11.32 2.09 2.57
CA GLY A 193 11.16 3.49 2.19
C GLY A 193 10.88 3.66 0.70
N THR A 194 11.58 2.92 -0.16
CA THR A 194 11.37 2.95 -1.61
C THR A 194 10.01 2.37 -2.01
N LEU A 195 9.61 1.25 -1.41
CA LEU A 195 8.28 0.65 -1.65
C LEU A 195 7.15 1.57 -1.20
N MET A 196 7.28 2.18 -0.03
CA MET A 196 6.28 3.10 0.52
C MET A 196 6.23 4.45 -0.22
N ASN A 197 7.28 4.81 -0.97
CA ASN A 197 7.28 6.00 -1.83
C ASN A 197 6.41 5.83 -3.09
N THR A 198 6.07 4.59 -3.46
CA THR A 198 5.14 4.33 -4.56
C THR A 198 3.77 4.91 -4.22
N ARG A 199 3.24 5.70 -5.14
CA ARG A 199 1.93 6.30 -5.01
C ARG A 199 0.92 5.49 -5.78
N GLY A 200 -0.18 5.13 -5.10
CA GLY A 200 -1.18 4.22 -5.64
C GLY A 200 -2.50 4.90 -6.01
N LEU A 201 -3.48 4.04 -6.24
CA LEU A 201 -4.85 4.40 -6.60
C LEU A 201 -5.47 5.39 -5.60
N MET A 202 -5.25 5.19 -4.30
CA MET A 202 -5.84 5.99 -3.23
C MET A 202 -5.52 7.48 -3.36
N GLU A 203 -4.28 7.81 -3.69
CA GLU A 203 -3.88 9.20 -3.87
C GLU A 203 -4.60 9.86 -5.05
N LEU A 204 -4.66 9.16 -6.20
CA LEU A 204 -5.38 9.67 -7.37
C LEU A 204 -6.89 9.82 -7.10
N VAL A 205 -7.47 8.91 -6.31
CA VAL A 205 -8.87 9.04 -5.86
C VAL A 205 -9.05 10.30 -5.02
N ALA A 206 -8.17 10.53 -4.04
CA ALA A 206 -8.22 11.72 -3.19
C ALA A 206 -8.05 13.02 -4.01
N LEU A 207 -7.13 13.02 -4.98
CA LEU A 207 -6.93 14.15 -5.89
C LEU A 207 -8.16 14.43 -6.75
N ASN A 208 -8.79 13.39 -7.33
CA ASN A 208 -10.02 13.57 -8.11
C ASN A 208 -11.17 14.13 -7.27
N ILE A 209 -11.35 13.62 -6.05
CA ILE A 209 -12.37 14.15 -5.12
C ILE A 209 -12.07 15.61 -4.78
N GLY A 210 -10.83 15.95 -4.44
CA GLY A 210 -10.42 17.32 -4.14
C GLY A 210 -10.63 18.28 -5.32
N TYR A 211 -10.41 17.80 -6.53
CA TYR A 211 -10.68 18.54 -7.76
C TYR A 211 -12.17 18.73 -8.00
N GLU A 212 -13.00 17.69 -7.87
CA GLU A 212 -14.45 17.75 -8.04
C GLU A 212 -15.13 18.66 -7.02
N MET A 213 -14.59 18.71 -5.81
CA MET A 213 -15.08 19.61 -4.75
C MET A 213 -14.62 21.07 -4.92
N GLY A 214 -13.78 21.37 -5.93
CA GLY A 214 -13.23 22.70 -6.14
C GLY A 214 -12.21 23.14 -5.08
N VAL A 215 -11.72 22.21 -4.25
CA VAL A 215 -10.67 22.47 -3.24
C VAL A 215 -9.30 22.59 -3.90
N LEU A 216 -9.07 21.79 -4.95
CA LEU A 216 -7.81 21.78 -5.71
C LEU A 216 -7.98 22.57 -7.01
N PRO A 217 -7.20 23.64 -7.23
CA PRO A 217 -7.11 24.31 -8.52
C PRO A 217 -6.62 23.34 -9.62
N PRO A 218 -7.06 23.50 -10.90
CA PRO A 218 -6.68 22.60 -11.99
C PRO A 218 -5.17 22.44 -12.16
N SER A 219 -4.40 23.51 -12.07
CA SER A 219 -2.93 23.46 -12.19
C SER A 219 -2.26 22.67 -11.07
N ILE A 220 -2.73 22.80 -9.83
CA ILE A 220 -2.22 22.01 -8.69
C ILE A 220 -2.61 20.54 -8.83
N PHE A 221 -3.82 20.24 -9.29
CA PHE A 221 -4.23 18.86 -9.58
C PHE A 221 -3.26 18.19 -10.56
N VAL A 222 -2.94 18.87 -11.68
CA VAL A 222 -2.01 18.32 -12.68
C VAL A 222 -0.62 18.11 -12.09
N ILE A 223 -0.10 19.06 -11.30
CA ILE A 223 1.20 18.93 -10.63
C ILE A 223 1.25 17.71 -9.72
N LEU A 224 0.20 17.49 -8.93
CA LEU A 224 0.12 16.37 -8.01
C LEU A 224 -0.05 15.03 -8.72
N VAL A 225 -0.75 14.99 -9.86
CA VAL A 225 -0.81 13.79 -10.72
C VAL A 225 0.57 13.46 -11.31
N ILE A 226 1.28 14.46 -11.81
CA ILE A 226 2.66 14.28 -12.31
C ILE A 226 3.57 13.77 -11.19
N MET A 227 3.47 14.33 -9.99
CA MET A 227 4.20 13.87 -8.81
C MET A 227 3.92 12.39 -8.52
N ALA A 228 2.67 11.97 -8.54
CA ALA A 228 2.27 10.58 -8.32
C ALA A 228 2.86 9.64 -9.38
N LEU A 229 2.85 10.03 -10.65
CA LEU A 229 3.45 9.26 -11.75
C LEU A 229 4.97 9.15 -11.58
N VAL A 230 5.67 10.26 -11.36
CA VAL A 230 7.13 10.28 -11.21
C VAL A 230 7.57 9.40 -10.04
N THR A 231 6.93 9.52 -8.87
CA THR A 231 7.28 8.73 -7.69
C THR A 231 7.02 7.24 -7.91
N THR A 232 5.98 6.88 -8.65
CA THR A 232 5.65 5.48 -8.98
C THR A 232 6.67 4.89 -9.98
N PHE A 233 6.97 5.58 -11.07
CA PHE A 233 7.97 5.13 -12.04
C PHE A 233 9.38 5.02 -11.45
N MET A 234 9.71 5.88 -10.48
CA MET A 234 11.01 5.89 -9.84
C MET A 234 11.24 4.69 -8.90
N THR A 235 10.20 4.02 -8.45
CA THR A 235 10.28 2.91 -7.47
C THR A 235 11.17 1.76 -7.95
N THR A 236 10.96 1.27 -9.19
CA THR A 236 11.74 0.16 -9.73
C THR A 236 13.23 0.50 -9.89
N PRO A 237 13.62 1.63 -10.52
CA PRO A 237 15.01 2.07 -10.56
C PRO A 237 15.65 2.21 -9.18
N LEU A 238 14.93 2.78 -8.20
CA LEU A 238 15.45 2.93 -6.83
C LEU A 238 15.65 1.59 -6.13
N LEU A 239 14.74 0.64 -6.29
CA LEU A 239 14.92 -0.72 -5.74
C LEU A 239 16.17 -1.38 -6.31
N HIS A 240 16.38 -1.33 -7.63
CA HIS A 240 17.60 -1.85 -8.25
C HIS A 240 18.85 -1.13 -7.76
N LEU A 241 18.77 0.18 -7.53
CA LEU A 241 19.89 0.95 -6.99
C LEU A 241 20.22 0.49 -5.56
N VAL A 242 19.23 0.34 -4.69
CA VAL A 242 19.39 -0.15 -3.32
C VAL A 242 20.00 -1.56 -3.34
N GLU A 243 19.46 -2.47 -4.13
CA GLU A 243 20.00 -3.82 -4.28
C GLU A 243 21.45 -3.80 -4.73
N ARG A 244 21.78 -3.05 -5.77
CA ARG A 244 23.16 -2.96 -6.31
C ARG A 244 24.16 -2.41 -5.29
N PHE A 245 23.77 -1.41 -4.50
CA PHE A 245 24.65 -0.85 -3.45
C PHE A 245 24.93 -1.84 -2.33
N PHE A 246 23.93 -2.61 -1.91
CA PHE A 246 24.08 -3.53 -0.78
C PHE A 246 24.59 -4.91 -1.19
N VAL A 247 24.25 -5.45 -2.37
CA VAL A 247 24.79 -6.70 -2.90
C VAL A 247 26.30 -6.57 -3.09
N HIS A 248 26.80 -5.49 -3.66
CA HIS A 248 28.24 -5.25 -3.80
C HIS A 248 28.98 -5.20 -2.45
N ARG A 249 28.28 -4.82 -1.38
CA ARG A 249 28.82 -4.79 -0.02
C ARG A 249 28.79 -6.16 0.64
N GLU A 250 27.74 -6.94 0.41
CA GLU A 250 27.61 -8.32 0.92
C GLU A 250 28.57 -9.28 0.19
N GLU A 251 28.77 -9.18 -1.12
CA GLU A 251 29.78 -9.96 -1.84
C GLU A 251 31.19 -9.69 -1.32
N LYS A 252 31.55 -8.45 -1.02
CA LYS A 252 32.86 -8.11 -0.40
C LYS A 252 33.01 -8.68 1.01
N LEU A 253 31.90 -8.86 1.76
CA LEU A 253 31.89 -9.45 3.10
C LEU A 253 31.74 -10.98 3.05
N SER A 254 31.08 -11.55 2.04
CA SER A 254 30.84 -12.99 1.88
C SER A 254 31.98 -13.74 1.17
N LEU A 255 33.02 -13.03 0.75
CA LEU A 255 34.29 -13.64 0.35
C LEU A 255 35.01 -14.37 1.50
N LYS A 256 34.47 -14.38 2.72
CA LYS A 256 34.73 -15.44 3.70
C LYS A 256 34.06 -16.72 3.19
N ARG A 257 34.86 -17.52 2.48
CA ARG A 257 34.50 -18.77 1.84
C ARG A 257 33.73 -19.68 2.79
N LYS A 258 32.41 -19.81 2.60
CA LYS A 258 31.65 -20.91 3.20
C LYS A 258 31.87 -22.15 2.34
N LEU A 259 32.80 -23.01 2.75
CA LEU A 259 32.97 -24.33 2.16
C LEU A 259 31.96 -25.27 2.84
N ILE A 260 31.04 -25.82 2.05
CA ILE A 260 30.09 -26.84 2.50
C ILE A 260 30.66 -28.18 2.04
N PHE A 261 31.06 -29.02 3.00
CA PHE A 261 31.48 -30.38 2.73
C PHE A 261 30.29 -31.33 2.88
N CYS A 262 29.91 -32.00 1.78
CA CYS A 262 28.92 -33.07 1.79
C CYS A 262 29.67 -34.42 1.81
N PHE A 263 29.46 -35.24 2.84
CA PHE A 263 30.07 -36.55 2.95
C PHE A 263 29.03 -37.58 3.40
N GLY A 264 29.10 -38.77 2.79
CA GLY A 264 28.18 -39.86 3.10
C GLY A 264 28.59 -40.72 4.29
N ARG A 265 29.87 -40.59 4.78
CA ARG A 265 30.41 -41.32 5.95
C ARG A 265 31.26 -40.41 6.83
N PRO A 266 31.18 -40.52 8.17
CA PRO A 266 31.90 -39.64 9.11
C PRO A 266 33.43 -39.66 8.92
N GLU A 267 34.00 -40.79 8.51
CA GLU A 267 35.43 -40.95 8.29
C GLU A 267 35.93 -40.11 7.10
N SER A 268 35.13 -40.03 6.02
CA SER A 268 35.45 -39.21 4.86
C SER A 268 35.39 -37.71 5.19
N GLY A 269 34.54 -37.32 6.11
CA GLY A 269 34.43 -35.93 6.60
C GLY A 269 35.69 -35.49 7.37
N ARG A 270 36.24 -36.36 8.21
CA ARG A 270 37.49 -36.08 8.95
C ARG A 270 38.68 -35.94 8.02
N SER A 271 38.79 -36.81 7.01
CA SER A 271 39.87 -36.70 6.02
C SER A 271 39.79 -35.43 5.18
N LEU A 272 38.58 -35.00 4.79
CA LEU A 272 38.37 -33.76 4.07
C LEU A 272 38.70 -32.52 4.92
N LEU A 273 38.36 -32.54 6.21
CA LEU A 273 38.72 -31.45 7.14
C LEU A 273 40.22 -31.35 7.34
N SER A 274 40.95 -32.50 7.46
CA SER A 274 42.38 -32.48 7.61
C SER A 274 43.11 -32.01 6.35
N ILE A 275 42.61 -32.32 5.15
CA ILE A 275 43.12 -31.81 3.88
C ILE A 275 42.85 -30.30 3.76
N TYR A 276 41.69 -29.86 4.18
CA TYR A 276 41.36 -28.44 4.19
C TYR A 276 42.27 -27.62 5.13
N ASP A 277 42.50 -28.12 6.34
CA ASP A 277 43.40 -27.49 7.30
C ASP A 277 44.85 -27.46 6.81
N LEU A 278 45.27 -28.49 6.09
CA LEU A 278 46.62 -28.59 5.50
C LEU A 278 46.78 -27.57 4.35
N LEU A 279 45.77 -27.37 3.52
CA LEU A 279 45.84 -26.52 2.34
C LEU A 279 45.56 -25.03 2.69
N PHE A 280 44.69 -24.77 3.65
CA PHE A 280 44.16 -23.40 3.90
C PHE A 280 44.34 -22.92 5.34
N GLY A 281 44.72 -23.78 6.28
CA GLY A 281 44.83 -23.45 7.71
C GLY A 281 45.89 -22.38 8.04
N LYS A 282 46.90 -22.18 7.17
CA LYS A 282 47.90 -21.12 7.28
C LYS A 282 47.34 -19.73 6.88
N GLN A 283 46.27 -19.66 6.11
CA GLN A 283 45.67 -18.37 5.69
C GLN A 283 44.65 -17.83 6.70
N LEU A 284 44.04 -18.70 7.52
CA LEU A 284 43.07 -18.35 8.55
C LEU A 284 43.70 -17.85 9.87
N LYS A 285 44.99 -18.13 10.11
CA LYS A 285 45.73 -17.66 11.30
C LYS A 285 46.37 -16.27 11.11
N LYS A 286 46.20 -15.64 9.96
CA LYS A 286 46.76 -14.29 9.66
C LYS A 286 45.74 -13.16 9.60
N GLU A 287 44.46 -13.43 9.86
CA GLU A 287 43.37 -12.45 10.05
C GLU A 287 42.77 -12.62 11.47
#